data_5aa5b14f3fac538e07bf2fb67a9f696a
#
_entry.id   5aa5b14f3fac538e07bf2fb67a9f696a
#
_cell.length_a   1.000
_cell.length_b   1.000
_cell.length_c   1.000
_cell.angle_alpha   90.00
_cell.angle_beta   90.00
_cell.angle_gamma   90.00
#
_symmetry.space_group_name_H-M   'P 1'
#
loop_
_entity.id
_entity.type
_entity.pdbx_description
1 polymer ?
#
loop_
_entity_poly.entity_id
_entity_poly.type
_entity_poly.pdbx_seq_one_letter_code
_entity_poly.pdbx_strand_id
1 'polypeptide(L)'
;MSVKIPLGISACLLGEQVRFDGGHKRLAFAVNELAPFVRFEPICPEMAIGLPTPRPALRLVKQSDEEIHLCFSKEGGEELTQQMRDWSAERVKALHHLCGYILCAKSPSCGMERVRVYEPDTNNNRKAGMGLFAERLTAEMPWLPVEEDGRLHDPALRENFVGRICALHEFNQMWKRGLTRAQLIAFHSRYKLLMLAHSQEKYRELGPFVASMSKWDSLEAFAFEYRNRMMALLSQPATRRNHTNVLMHAQGYFRRQLSSPQRQELAELIDRYRCGVQPLLAPITMLKHYMSQYPHPWLTQQRYFDPYPEALRLRYGQ
;
A
#
# COMPACT_ATOMS: atom_id res chain seq x y z
N MET A 1 16.78 -15.05 -9.88
CA MET A 1 16.58 -13.73 -9.25
C MET A 1 15.09 -13.49 -9.12
N SER A 2 14.58 -13.13 -7.93
CA SER A 2 13.17 -12.76 -7.77
C SER A 2 12.89 -11.48 -8.58
N VAL A 3 11.76 -11.46 -9.26
CA VAL A 3 11.33 -10.29 -10.03
C VAL A 3 11.08 -9.13 -9.05
N LYS A 4 11.81 -8.02 -9.21
CA LYS A 4 11.62 -6.82 -8.38
C LYS A 4 10.22 -6.24 -8.57
N ILE A 5 9.63 -5.76 -7.48
CA ILE A 5 8.29 -5.16 -7.46
C ILE A 5 8.34 -3.80 -8.18
N PRO A 6 7.55 -3.57 -9.25
CA PRO A 6 7.49 -2.25 -9.89
C PRO A 6 6.75 -1.27 -8.98
N LEU A 7 7.40 -0.15 -8.67
CA LEU A 7 6.92 0.84 -7.71
C LEU A 7 7.14 2.26 -8.23
N GLY A 8 6.06 3.02 -8.40
CA GLY A 8 6.14 4.44 -8.71
C GLY A 8 6.63 5.27 -7.53
N ILE A 9 7.33 6.33 -7.80
CA ILE A 9 7.81 7.25 -6.76
C ILE A 9 8.00 8.66 -7.31
N SER A 10 7.66 9.68 -6.51
CA SER A 10 8.01 11.05 -6.85
C SER A 10 9.53 11.18 -6.95
N ALA A 11 10.06 11.61 -8.09
CA ALA A 11 11.49 11.57 -8.43
C ALA A 11 12.41 12.25 -7.38
N CYS A 12 11.92 13.36 -6.80
CA CYS A 12 12.64 14.06 -5.72
C CYS A 12 12.89 13.19 -4.47
N LEU A 13 12.10 12.14 -4.24
CA LEU A 13 12.27 11.23 -3.10
C LEU A 13 13.41 10.22 -3.29
N LEU A 14 13.87 10.03 -4.53
CA LEU A 14 15.10 9.27 -4.83
C LEU A 14 16.37 10.13 -4.77
N GLY A 15 16.25 11.45 -4.59
CA GLY A 15 17.36 12.37 -4.57
C GLY A 15 17.56 13.14 -5.88
N GLU A 16 16.64 13.02 -6.84
CA GLU A 16 16.70 13.82 -8.07
C GLU A 16 16.38 15.30 -7.79
N GLN A 17 17.17 16.19 -8.35
CA GLN A 17 17.07 17.64 -8.16
C GLN A 17 15.98 18.26 -9.02
N VAL A 18 14.75 17.83 -8.83
CA VAL A 18 13.58 18.21 -9.66
C VAL A 18 12.55 19.09 -8.92
N ARG A 19 12.86 19.48 -7.68
CA ARG A 19 11.98 20.38 -6.94
C ARG A 19 12.06 21.80 -7.47
N PHE A 20 11.05 22.61 -7.14
CA PHE A 20 10.96 24.00 -7.58
C PHE A 20 12.18 24.86 -7.17
N ASP A 21 12.81 24.53 -6.05
CA ASP A 21 14.01 25.18 -5.50
C ASP A 21 15.33 24.60 -6.05
N GLY A 22 15.30 23.65 -6.99
CA GLY A 22 16.47 22.93 -7.49
C GLY A 22 16.99 21.85 -6.56
N GLY A 23 16.32 21.60 -5.44
CA GLY A 23 16.69 20.59 -4.46
C GLY A 23 15.99 19.25 -4.66
N HIS A 24 16.11 18.40 -3.63
CA HIS A 24 15.45 17.10 -3.53
C HIS A 24 14.90 16.86 -2.12
N LYS A 25 14.17 15.76 -1.93
CA LYS A 25 13.64 15.32 -0.62
C LYS A 25 13.88 13.82 -0.42
N ARG A 26 15.15 13.40 -0.50
CA ARG A 26 15.53 11.99 -0.48
C ARG A 26 14.90 11.26 0.71
N LEU A 27 14.14 10.19 0.43
CA LEU A 27 13.52 9.31 1.42
C LEU A 27 14.48 8.14 1.73
N ALA A 28 15.09 8.15 2.92
CA ALA A 28 16.08 7.15 3.33
C ALA A 28 15.51 5.71 3.27
N PHE A 29 14.29 5.49 3.74
CA PHE A 29 13.63 4.19 3.68
C PHE A 29 13.54 3.64 2.23
N ALA A 30 13.13 4.47 1.28
CA ALA A 30 13.03 4.04 -0.11
C ALA A 30 14.40 3.64 -0.68
N VAL A 31 15.40 4.49 -0.49
CA VAL A 31 16.73 4.33 -1.13
C VAL A 31 17.60 3.28 -0.45
N ASN A 32 17.56 3.19 0.89
CA ASN A 32 18.50 2.34 1.64
C ASN A 32 17.88 0.96 1.99
N GLU A 33 16.57 0.89 2.21
CA GLU A 33 15.93 -0.32 2.72
C GLU A 33 15.07 -1.01 1.64
N LEU A 34 14.23 -0.25 0.92
CA LEU A 34 13.27 -0.81 -0.02
C LEU A 34 13.88 -1.12 -1.42
N ALA A 35 14.86 -0.34 -1.87
CA ALA A 35 15.47 -0.47 -3.20
C ALA A 35 15.99 -1.87 -3.59
N PRO A 36 16.49 -2.72 -2.68
CA PRO A 36 16.87 -4.09 -3.03
C PRO A 36 15.70 -4.94 -3.55
N PHE A 37 14.46 -4.65 -3.12
CA PHE A 37 13.27 -5.47 -3.37
C PHE A 37 12.36 -4.91 -4.48
N VAL A 38 12.55 -3.64 -4.85
CA VAL A 38 11.68 -2.95 -5.81
C VAL A 38 12.47 -2.42 -7.01
N ARG A 39 11.77 -2.18 -8.10
CA ARG A 39 12.24 -1.39 -9.24
C ARG A 39 11.46 -0.09 -9.24
N PHE A 40 12.11 0.99 -8.89
CA PHE A 40 11.50 2.30 -8.89
C PHE A 40 11.28 2.84 -10.31
N GLU A 41 10.15 3.49 -10.50
CA GLU A 41 9.82 4.34 -11.66
C GLU A 41 9.65 5.77 -11.17
N PRO A 42 10.71 6.61 -11.25
CA PRO A 42 10.66 7.99 -10.80
C PRO A 42 9.82 8.84 -11.75
N ILE A 43 8.96 9.67 -11.18
CA ILE A 43 8.12 10.61 -11.93
C ILE A 43 8.11 11.95 -11.21
N CYS A 44 8.36 13.04 -11.96
CA CYS A 44 8.06 14.39 -11.53
C CYS A 44 7.02 14.99 -12.49
N PRO A 45 5.74 15.11 -12.08
CA PRO A 45 4.69 15.64 -12.96
C PRO A 45 5.00 17.04 -13.48
N GLU A 46 5.59 17.90 -12.63
CA GLU A 46 5.92 19.28 -12.99
C GLU A 46 7.02 19.35 -14.06
N MET A 47 8.06 18.51 -13.98
CA MET A 47 9.07 18.41 -15.04
C MET A 47 8.47 17.80 -16.31
N ALA A 48 7.57 16.86 -16.17
CA ALA A 48 6.98 16.14 -17.30
C ALA A 48 6.05 17.03 -18.15
N ILE A 49 5.46 18.06 -17.56
CA ILE A 49 4.72 19.08 -18.31
C ILE A 49 5.62 20.21 -18.83
N GLY A 50 6.94 20.06 -18.80
CA GLY A 50 7.90 20.98 -19.40
C GLY A 50 8.38 22.12 -18.48
N LEU A 51 8.07 22.10 -17.19
CA LEU A 51 8.54 23.16 -16.28
C LEU A 51 10.04 22.98 -15.98
N PRO A 52 10.82 24.08 -15.94
CA PRO A 52 12.25 24.02 -15.67
C PRO A 52 12.53 23.78 -14.16
N THR A 53 13.79 23.53 -13.85
CA THR A 53 14.32 23.52 -12.48
C THR A 53 15.56 24.43 -12.42
N PRO A 54 15.66 25.41 -11.50
CA PRO A 54 14.60 25.83 -10.56
C PRO A 54 13.44 26.56 -11.25
N ARG A 55 12.30 26.69 -10.55
CA ARG A 55 11.09 27.36 -11.04
C ARG A 55 10.34 28.05 -9.89
N PRO A 56 9.43 29.00 -10.15
CA PRO A 56 8.51 29.49 -9.14
C PRO A 56 7.68 28.35 -8.55
N ALA A 57 7.40 28.42 -7.25
CA ALA A 57 6.58 27.41 -6.60
C ALA A 57 5.15 27.38 -7.18
N LEU A 58 4.55 26.21 -7.23
CA LEU A 58 3.15 26.02 -7.58
C LEU A 58 2.28 25.96 -6.33
N ARG A 59 1.02 26.35 -6.46
CA ARG A 59 0.00 26.24 -5.42
C ARG A 59 -1.35 25.84 -6.01
N LEU A 60 -2.18 25.20 -5.20
CA LEU A 60 -3.58 24.98 -5.51
C LEU A 60 -4.38 26.21 -5.06
N VAL A 61 -5.23 26.73 -5.92
CA VAL A 61 -6.09 27.90 -5.66
C VAL A 61 -7.53 27.51 -5.91
N LYS A 62 -8.44 27.79 -4.98
CA LYS A 62 -9.88 27.62 -5.18
C LYS A 62 -10.43 28.90 -5.78
N GLN A 63 -10.89 28.86 -7.02
CA GLN A 63 -11.46 30.03 -7.68
C GLN A 63 -12.96 30.22 -7.38
N SER A 64 -13.56 31.26 -7.97
CA SER A 64 -14.96 31.64 -7.77
C SER A 64 -15.96 30.59 -8.27
N ASP A 65 -15.56 29.72 -9.21
CA ASP A 65 -16.32 28.56 -9.70
C ASP A 65 -16.28 27.36 -8.75
N GLU A 66 -15.62 27.50 -7.57
CA GLU A 66 -15.35 26.44 -6.62
C GLU A 66 -14.35 25.36 -7.10
N GLU A 67 -13.86 25.43 -8.30
CA GLU A 67 -12.85 24.50 -8.83
C GLU A 67 -11.45 24.80 -8.29
N ILE A 68 -10.64 23.74 -8.19
CA ILE A 68 -9.25 23.82 -7.74
C ILE A 68 -8.33 23.94 -8.95
N HIS A 69 -7.59 25.04 -8.99
CA HIS A 69 -6.65 25.38 -10.05
C HIS A 69 -5.21 25.25 -9.59
N LEU A 70 -4.32 24.81 -10.49
CA LEU A 70 -2.88 24.75 -10.28
C LEU A 70 -2.23 25.99 -10.91
N CYS A 71 -1.69 26.87 -10.09
CA CYS A 71 -1.11 28.14 -10.54
C CYS A 71 0.29 28.35 -9.97
N PHE A 72 1.10 29.18 -10.60
CA PHE A 72 2.29 29.70 -9.95
C PHE A 72 1.93 30.54 -8.71
N SER A 73 2.81 30.51 -7.69
CA SER A 73 2.58 31.23 -6.44
C SER A 73 2.75 32.76 -6.56
N LYS A 74 3.32 33.25 -7.65
CA LYS A 74 3.44 34.70 -7.95
C LYS A 74 2.14 35.20 -8.58
N GLU A 75 1.76 36.45 -8.25
CA GLU A 75 0.61 37.14 -8.86
C GLU A 75 0.70 37.15 -10.39
N GLY A 76 -0.44 36.89 -11.05
CA GLY A 76 -0.51 36.81 -12.52
C GLY A 76 0.19 35.58 -13.11
N GLY A 77 0.51 34.58 -12.31
CA GLY A 77 1.15 33.36 -12.78
C GLY A 77 0.23 32.53 -13.69
N GLU A 78 0.82 31.93 -14.71
CA GLU A 78 0.14 31.04 -15.67
C GLU A 78 -0.59 29.91 -14.93
N GLU A 79 -1.79 29.58 -15.39
CA GLU A 79 -2.57 28.46 -14.92
C GLU A 79 -2.14 27.18 -15.66
N LEU A 80 -1.86 26.13 -14.91
CA LEU A 80 -1.32 24.87 -15.40
C LEU A 80 -2.29 23.68 -15.19
N THR A 81 -3.52 23.96 -14.77
CA THR A 81 -4.50 22.94 -14.38
C THR A 81 -4.78 21.96 -15.51
N GLN A 82 -5.16 22.50 -16.68
CA GLN A 82 -5.54 21.65 -17.82
C GLN A 82 -4.34 20.84 -18.32
N GLN A 83 -3.18 21.47 -18.45
CA GLN A 83 -1.95 20.80 -18.88
C GLN A 83 -1.57 19.65 -17.95
N MET A 84 -1.66 19.88 -16.61
CA MET A 84 -1.39 18.84 -15.61
C MET A 84 -2.43 17.72 -15.65
N ARG A 85 -3.71 18.05 -15.81
CA ARG A 85 -4.80 17.06 -15.91
C ARG A 85 -4.65 16.18 -17.15
N ASP A 86 -4.39 16.77 -18.32
CA ASP A 86 -4.22 16.04 -19.58
C ASP A 86 -3.02 15.11 -19.52
N TRP A 87 -1.87 15.62 -19.08
CA TRP A 87 -0.69 14.81 -18.90
C TRP A 87 -0.92 13.66 -17.91
N SER A 88 -1.56 13.95 -16.77
CA SER A 88 -1.86 12.94 -15.74
C SER A 88 -2.77 11.85 -16.28
N ALA A 89 -3.79 12.20 -17.07
CA ALA A 89 -4.71 11.25 -17.68
C ALA A 89 -3.99 10.26 -18.62
N GLU A 90 -3.08 10.76 -19.45
CA GLU A 90 -2.28 9.90 -20.34
C GLU A 90 -1.26 9.07 -19.55
N ARG A 91 -0.58 9.70 -18.59
CA ARG A 91 0.48 9.01 -17.82
C ARG A 91 -0.06 7.88 -16.96
N VAL A 92 -1.17 8.08 -16.25
CA VAL A 92 -1.76 7.08 -15.34
C VAL A 92 -2.15 5.80 -16.09
N LYS A 93 -2.64 5.88 -17.33
CA LYS A 93 -2.91 4.69 -18.17
C LYS A 93 -1.69 3.79 -18.33
N ALA A 94 -0.51 4.37 -18.43
CA ALA A 94 0.74 3.62 -18.60
C ALA A 94 1.27 3.01 -17.26
N LEU A 95 0.68 3.36 -16.12
CA LEU A 95 1.12 2.95 -14.78
C LEU A 95 0.39 1.73 -14.21
N HIS A 96 -0.54 1.12 -14.93
CA HIS A 96 -1.34 -0.02 -14.46
C HIS A 96 -0.52 -1.26 -14.08
N HIS A 97 0.74 -1.32 -14.49
CA HIS A 97 1.67 -2.39 -14.12
C HIS A 97 2.30 -2.21 -12.73
N LEU A 98 2.17 -1.02 -12.13
CA LEU A 98 2.73 -0.73 -10.82
C LEU A 98 2.00 -1.50 -9.71
N CYS A 99 2.76 -1.79 -8.64
CA CYS A 99 2.23 -2.44 -7.44
C CYS A 99 2.09 -1.47 -6.26
N GLY A 100 2.45 -0.21 -6.42
CA GLY A 100 2.27 0.85 -5.45
C GLY A 100 2.91 2.16 -5.91
N TYR A 101 2.70 3.23 -5.15
CA TYR A 101 3.26 4.54 -5.43
C TYR A 101 3.63 5.28 -4.13
N ILE A 102 4.82 5.89 -4.09
CA ILE A 102 5.25 6.78 -2.99
C ILE A 102 5.22 8.21 -3.48
N LEU A 103 4.35 9.02 -2.90
CA LEU A 103 4.11 10.41 -3.26
C LEU A 103 4.86 11.38 -2.36
N CYS A 104 5.30 12.51 -2.93
CA CYS A 104 5.88 13.61 -2.17
C CYS A 104 4.77 14.40 -1.46
N ALA A 105 4.77 14.36 -0.13
CA ALA A 105 3.79 15.05 0.71
C ALA A 105 3.76 16.57 0.46
N LYS A 106 2.57 17.15 0.53
CA LYS A 106 2.29 18.61 0.43
C LYS A 106 2.56 19.22 -0.94
N SER A 107 2.98 18.42 -1.95
CA SER A 107 3.12 18.92 -3.32
C SER A 107 1.75 19.18 -3.94
N PRO A 108 1.54 20.29 -4.67
CA PRO A 108 0.29 20.58 -5.36
C PRO A 108 0.03 19.62 -6.55
N SER A 109 1.05 18.90 -6.97
CA SER A 109 0.95 17.87 -8.03
C SER A 109 0.87 16.46 -7.45
N CYS A 110 1.69 16.14 -6.42
CA CYS A 110 1.88 14.78 -5.90
C CYS A 110 1.26 14.53 -4.52
N GLY A 111 0.90 15.55 -3.72
CA GLY A 111 0.42 15.33 -2.36
C GLY A 111 -0.86 14.52 -2.32
N MET A 112 -0.91 13.46 -1.53
CA MET A 112 -2.06 12.56 -1.43
C MET A 112 -3.20 13.20 -0.63
N GLU A 113 -2.86 13.95 0.41
CA GLU A 113 -3.83 14.59 1.31
C GLU A 113 -3.25 15.86 1.93
N ARG A 114 -4.13 16.72 2.48
CA ARG A 114 -3.74 17.93 3.23
C ARG A 114 -2.84 18.89 2.44
N VAL A 115 -2.94 18.88 1.12
CA VAL A 115 -2.30 19.91 0.30
C VAL A 115 -2.99 21.23 0.59
N ARG A 116 -2.21 22.30 0.66
CA ARG A 116 -2.76 23.65 0.89
C ARG A 116 -3.51 24.11 -0.34
N VAL A 117 -4.77 24.48 -0.15
CA VAL A 117 -5.61 25.15 -1.14
C VAL A 117 -5.77 26.59 -0.68
N TYR A 118 -5.34 27.52 -1.49
CA TYR A 118 -5.35 28.96 -1.23
C TYR A 118 -6.63 29.60 -1.73
N GLU A 119 -7.04 30.68 -1.08
CA GLU A 119 -8.05 31.60 -1.61
C GLU A 119 -7.41 32.51 -2.66
N PRO A 120 -8.16 32.97 -3.68
CA PRO A 120 -7.63 33.87 -4.71
C PRO A 120 -7.01 35.10 -4.07
N ASP A 121 -5.91 35.56 -4.64
CA ASP A 121 -5.19 36.81 -4.30
C ASP A 121 -4.83 36.99 -2.82
N THR A 122 -4.88 35.91 -2.04
CA THR A 122 -4.53 35.91 -0.61
C THR A 122 -3.52 34.79 -0.28
N ASN A 123 -2.98 34.87 0.95
CA ASN A 123 -2.20 33.78 1.54
C ASN A 123 -3.03 32.89 2.49
N ASN A 124 -4.33 33.17 2.59
CA ASN A 124 -5.23 32.29 3.34
C ASN A 124 -5.32 30.92 2.67
N ASN A 125 -5.23 29.88 3.46
CA ASN A 125 -5.28 28.52 2.91
C ASN A 125 -5.90 27.52 3.87
N ARG A 126 -6.44 26.44 3.31
CA ARG A 126 -6.91 25.26 4.05
C ARG A 126 -6.11 24.02 3.61
N LYS A 127 -5.81 23.15 4.55
CA LYS A 127 -5.15 21.87 4.27
C LYS A 127 -6.21 20.82 3.91
N ALA A 128 -6.81 20.94 2.75
CA ALA A 128 -7.95 20.10 2.32
C ALA A 128 -7.78 19.55 0.90
N GLY A 129 -6.74 19.93 0.18
CA GLY A 129 -6.54 19.53 -1.21
C GLY A 129 -5.78 18.21 -1.37
N MET A 130 -5.82 17.73 -2.61
CA MET A 130 -5.01 16.67 -3.17
C MET A 130 -4.27 17.20 -4.40
N GLY A 131 -3.06 16.74 -4.66
CA GLY A 131 -2.32 17.09 -5.86
C GLY A 131 -2.96 16.49 -7.11
N LEU A 132 -2.99 17.24 -8.23
CA LEU A 132 -3.76 16.86 -9.41
C LEU A 132 -3.33 15.49 -10.00
N PHE A 133 -2.03 15.16 -10.00
CA PHE A 133 -1.57 13.85 -10.42
C PHE A 133 -1.98 12.76 -9.42
N ALA A 134 -1.87 13.02 -8.12
CA ALA A 134 -2.27 12.08 -7.09
C ALA A 134 -3.78 11.78 -7.14
N GLU A 135 -4.61 12.80 -7.37
CA GLU A 135 -6.05 12.69 -7.55
C GLU A 135 -6.38 11.75 -8.72
N ARG A 136 -5.78 12.00 -9.89
CA ARG A 136 -5.99 11.16 -11.07
C ARG A 136 -5.53 9.72 -10.84
N LEU A 137 -4.35 9.53 -10.24
CA LEU A 137 -3.78 8.21 -9.95
C LEU A 137 -4.71 7.38 -9.03
N THR A 138 -5.19 7.97 -7.95
CA THR A 138 -6.02 7.26 -6.97
C THR A 138 -7.44 7.02 -7.47
N ALA A 139 -8.00 7.92 -8.29
CA ALA A 139 -9.31 7.75 -8.91
C ALA A 139 -9.32 6.62 -9.95
N GLU A 140 -8.28 6.52 -10.77
CA GLU A 140 -8.20 5.53 -11.84
C GLU A 140 -7.71 4.16 -11.36
N MET A 141 -6.89 4.14 -10.30
CA MET A 141 -6.30 2.92 -9.75
C MET A 141 -6.61 2.77 -8.24
N PRO A 142 -7.88 2.63 -7.82
CA PRO A 142 -8.27 2.57 -6.41
C PRO A 142 -7.70 1.35 -5.66
N TRP A 143 -7.27 0.33 -6.38
CA TRP A 143 -6.58 -0.86 -5.82
C TRP A 143 -5.11 -0.62 -5.52
N LEU A 144 -4.50 0.43 -6.09
CA LEU A 144 -3.07 0.68 -5.94
C LEU A 144 -2.74 1.16 -4.52
N PRO A 145 -1.80 0.52 -3.80
CA PRO A 145 -1.25 1.09 -2.58
C PRO A 145 -0.55 2.42 -2.86
N VAL A 146 -1.05 3.49 -2.30
CA VAL A 146 -0.43 4.81 -2.38
C VAL A 146 -0.13 5.29 -0.96
N GLU A 147 1.04 5.90 -0.74
CA GLU A 147 1.44 6.47 0.54
C GLU A 147 2.36 7.67 0.35
N GLU A 148 2.41 8.56 1.33
CA GLU A 148 3.31 9.72 1.33
C GLU A 148 4.61 9.44 2.07
N ASP A 149 5.70 10.08 1.62
CA ASP A 149 7.02 9.99 2.26
C ASP A 149 6.97 10.30 3.76
N GLY A 150 6.22 11.32 4.17
CA GLY A 150 6.07 11.70 5.56
C GLY A 150 5.36 10.64 6.41
N ARG A 151 4.34 9.99 5.86
CA ARG A 151 3.55 8.97 6.55
C ARG A 151 4.30 7.64 6.66
N LEU A 152 5.21 7.35 5.73
CA LEU A 152 6.08 6.16 5.80
C LEU A 152 7.12 6.20 6.94
N HIS A 153 7.21 7.29 7.71
CA HIS A 153 7.95 7.30 8.98
C HIS A 153 7.20 6.57 10.11
N ASP A 154 5.88 6.44 10.01
CA ASP A 154 5.09 5.63 10.94
C ASP A 154 5.31 4.13 10.62
N PRO A 155 5.76 3.30 11.60
CA PRO A 155 6.05 1.89 11.36
C PRO A 155 4.84 1.08 10.93
N ALA A 156 3.65 1.37 11.45
CA ALA A 156 2.44 0.63 11.12
C ALA A 156 1.95 0.95 9.70
N LEU A 157 1.99 2.22 9.30
CA LEU A 157 1.67 2.62 7.94
C LEU A 157 2.70 2.07 6.93
N ARG A 158 3.98 2.07 7.30
CA ARG A 158 5.06 1.49 6.49
C ARG A 158 4.85 -0.01 6.29
N GLU A 159 4.57 -0.76 7.35
CA GLU A 159 4.30 -2.20 7.27
C GLU A 159 3.07 -2.47 6.38
N ASN A 160 1.97 -1.76 6.61
CA ASN A 160 0.75 -1.91 5.81
C ASN A 160 1.02 -1.66 4.32
N PHE A 161 1.72 -0.56 4.00
CA PHE A 161 2.08 -0.22 2.62
C PHE A 161 2.91 -1.34 1.97
N VAL A 162 3.97 -1.81 2.64
CA VAL A 162 4.84 -2.86 2.11
C VAL A 162 4.10 -4.20 1.96
N GLY A 163 3.29 -4.58 2.95
CA GLY A 163 2.45 -5.78 2.86
C GLY A 163 1.51 -5.74 1.65
N ARG A 164 0.91 -4.59 1.39
CA ARG A 164 0.01 -4.37 0.24
C ARG A 164 0.73 -4.44 -1.11
N ILE A 165 1.90 -3.81 -1.25
CA ILE A 165 2.66 -3.87 -2.52
C ILE A 165 3.13 -5.30 -2.82
N CYS A 166 3.51 -6.08 -1.80
CA CYS A 166 3.86 -7.48 -1.97
C CYS A 166 2.66 -8.33 -2.38
N ALA A 167 1.50 -8.13 -1.75
CA ALA A 167 0.26 -8.83 -2.08
C ALA A 167 -0.20 -8.54 -3.50
N LEU A 168 -0.20 -7.27 -3.90
CA LEU A 168 -0.57 -6.86 -5.26
C LEU A 168 0.42 -7.39 -6.30
N HIS A 169 1.72 -7.40 -5.98
CA HIS A 169 2.73 -7.97 -6.86
C HIS A 169 2.51 -9.47 -7.09
N GLU A 170 2.28 -10.25 -6.03
CA GLU A 170 1.99 -11.69 -6.16
C GLU A 170 0.72 -11.93 -6.98
N PHE A 171 -0.32 -11.14 -6.77
CA PHE A 171 -1.54 -11.19 -7.55
C PHE A 171 -1.29 -10.90 -9.04
N ASN A 172 -0.57 -9.82 -9.34
CA ASN A 172 -0.23 -9.45 -10.72
C ASN A 172 0.68 -10.49 -11.40
N GLN A 173 1.59 -11.12 -10.67
CA GLN A 173 2.41 -12.22 -11.20
C GLN A 173 1.57 -13.46 -11.53
N MET A 174 0.60 -13.80 -10.67
CA MET A 174 -0.35 -14.88 -10.94
C MET A 174 -1.16 -14.58 -12.22
N TRP A 175 -1.66 -13.36 -12.36
CA TRP A 175 -2.42 -12.95 -13.55
C TRP A 175 -1.60 -13.06 -14.83
N LYS A 176 -0.35 -12.59 -14.82
CA LYS A 176 0.56 -12.63 -15.98
C LYS A 176 0.94 -14.05 -16.43
N ARG A 177 0.94 -15.01 -15.52
CA ARG A 177 1.26 -16.44 -15.82
C ARG A 177 0.09 -17.23 -16.41
N GLY A 178 -1.03 -16.59 -16.61
CA GLY A 178 -2.27 -17.22 -17.04
C GLY A 178 -3.22 -17.49 -15.86
N LEU A 179 -4.28 -16.70 -15.83
CA LEU A 179 -5.27 -16.71 -14.76
C LEU A 179 -6.16 -17.94 -14.84
N THR A 180 -6.27 -18.72 -13.76
CA THR A 180 -7.21 -19.83 -13.63
C THR A 180 -8.02 -19.71 -12.34
N ARG A 181 -9.22 -20.32 -12.33
CA ARG A 181 -10.06 -20.40 -11.10
C ARG A 181 -9.33 -21.06 -9.93
N ALA A 182 -8.60 -22.13 -10.20
CA ALA A 182 -7.83 -22.86 -9.18
C ALA A 182 -6.74 -21.98 -8.56
N GLN A 183 -6.03 -21.19 -9.38
CA GLN A 183 -5.00 -20.27 -8.89
C GLN A 183 -5.60 -19.15 -8.04
N LEU A 184 -6.75 -18.58 -8.43
CA LEU A 184 -7.45 -17.56 -7.62
C LEU A 184 -7.90 -18.10 -6.26
N ILE A 185 -8.47 -19.32 -6.23
CA ILE A 185 -8.87 -19.97 -4.99
C ILE A 185 -7.65 -20.27 -4.11
N ALA A 186 -6.57 -20.77 -4.69
CA ALA A 186 -5.32 -21.03 -3.97
C ALA A 186 -4.69 -19.74 -3.43
N PHE A 187 -4.69 -18.67 -4.22
CA PHE A 187 -4.24 -17.34 -3.79
C PHE A 187 -5.10 -16.83 -2.63
N HIS A 188 -6.43 -16.83 -2.77
CA HIS A 188 -7.34 -16.42 -1.70
C HIS A 188 -7.12 -17.21 -0.41
N SER A 189 -6.95 -18.53 -0.54
CA SER A 189 -6.67 -19.42 0.60
C SER A 189 -5.36 -19.06 1.31
N ARG A 190 -4.28 -18.76 0.58
CA ARG A 190 -2.98 -18.35 1.15
C ARG A 190 -3.01 -17.01 1.88
N TYR A 191 -3.88 -16.11 1.47
CA TYR A 191 -4.03 -14.77 2.06
C TYR A 191 -5.06 -14.71 3.19
N LYS A 192 -5.77 -15.81 3.49
CA LYS A 192 -6.86 -15.85 4.47
C LYS A 192 -6.49 -15.25 5.82
N LEU A 193 -5.43 -15.72 6.45
CA LEU A 193 -5.03 -15.25 7.78
C LEU A 193 -4.58 -13.77 7.75
N LEU A 194 -3.92 -13.35 6.69
CA LEU A 194 -3.52 -11.95 6.52
C LEU A 194 -4.76 -11.06 6.37
N MET A 195 -5.70 -11.42 5.53
CA MET A 195 -6.96 -10.66 5.36
C MET A 195 -7.76 -10.58 6.67
N LEU A 196 -7.84 -11.67 7.43
CA LEU A 196 -8.49 -11.68 8.75
C LEU A 196 -7.82 -10.75 9.76
N ALA A 197 -6.49 -10.57 9.69
CA ALA A 197 -5.77 -9.62 10.54
C ALA A 197 -6.13 -8.16 10.24
N HIS A 198 -6.47 -7.86 8.98
CA HIS A 198 -6.88 -6.53 8.56
C HIS A 198 -8.37 -6.25 8.82
N SER A 199 -9.28 -7.12 8.33
CA SER A 199 -10.72 -6.95 8.55
C SER A 199 -11.47 -8.27 8.48
N GLN A 200 -12.04 -8.70 9.61
CA GLN A 200 -12.88 -9.89 9.67
C GLN A 200 -14.20 -9.69 8.93
N GLU A 201 -14.78 -8.50 9.01
CA GLU A 201 -16.03 -8.14 8.36
C GLU A 201 -15.91 -8.25 6.83
N LYS A 202 -14.98 -7.49 6.24
CA LYS A 202 -14.72 -7.52 4.78
C LYS A 202 -14.27 -8.90 4.29
N TYR A 203 -13.57 -9.67 5.13
CA TYR A 203 -13.21 -11.03 4.78
C TYR A 203 -14.44 -11.95 4.68
N ARG A 204 -15.42 -11.79 5.59
CA ARG A 204 -16.68 -12.55 5.53
C ARG A 204 -17.50 -12.22 4.28
N GLU A 205 -17.48 -10.99 3.80
CA GLU A 205 -18.09 -10.60 2.53
C GLU A 205 -17.36 -11.18 1.31
N LEU A 206 -16.02 -11.28 1.39
CA LEU A 206 -15.20 -11.77 0.30
C LEU A 206 -15.38 -13.29 0.05
N GLY A 207 -15.71 -14.07 1.06
CA GLY A 207 -15.94 -15.51 0.94
C GLY A 207 -17.09 -15.86 -0.03
N PRO A 208 -18.32 -15.38 0.19
CA PRO A 208 -19.44 -15.55 -0.74
C PRO A 208 -19.15 -14.99 -2.14
N PHE A 209 -18.42 -13.86 -2.21
CA PHE A 209 -17.99 -13.30 -3.49
C PHE A 209 -17.11 -14.30 -4.26
N VAL A 210 -16.09 -14.89 -3.62
CA VAL A 210 -15.24 -15.90 -4.25
C VAL A 210 -16.04 -17.13 -4.67
N ALA A 211 -17.03 -17.55 -3.88
CA ALA A 211 -17.90 -18.66 -4.23
C ALA A 211 -18.79 -18.37 -5.46
N SER A 212 -19.07 -17.11 -5.76
CA SER A 212 -19.86 -16.69 -6.93
C SER A 212 -19.09 -16.64 -8.25
N MET A 213 -17.80 -16.98 -8.26
CA MET A 213 -16.90 -16.86 -9.42
C MET A 213 -17.45 -17.51 -10.71
N SER A 214 -18.20 -18.60 -10.60
CA SER A 214 -18.79 -19.27 -11.77
C SER A 214 -19.95 -18.51 -12.42
N LYS A 215 -20.47 -17.47 -11.75
CA LYS A 215 -21.61 -16.66 -12.22
C LYS A 215 -21.17 -15.42 -13.00
N TRP A 216 -19.86 -15.20 -13.12
CA TRP A 216 -19.30 -14.03 -13.81
C TRP A 216 -19.10 -14.32 -15.30
N ASP A 217 -19.28 -13.30 -16.13
CA ASP A 217 -19.16 -13.39 -17.59
C ASP A 217 -17.75 -13.75 -18.03
N SER A 218 -16.74 -13.25 -17.31
CA SER A 218 -15.34 -13.62 -17.53
C SER A 218 -14.56 -13.74 -16.23
N LEU A 219 -13.52 -14.58 -16.26
CA LEU A 219 -12.61 -14.74 -15.12
C LEU A 219 -11.78 -13.49 -14.88
N GLU A 220 -11.44 -12.75 -15.93
CA GLU A 220 -10.72 -11.48 -15.90
C GLU A 220 -11.53 -10.39 -15.19
N ALA A 221 -12.81 -10.25 -15.53
CA ALA A 221 -13.71 -9.31 -14.85
C ALA A 221 -13.87 -9.63 -13.38
N PHE A 222 -14.04 -10.93 -13.04
CA PHE A 222 -14.05 -11.39 -11.66
C PHE A 222 -12.75 -11.06 -10.92
N ALA A 223 -11.59 -11.34 -11.53
CA ALA A 223 -10.30 -11.13 -10.91
C ALA A 223 -10.00 -9.64 -10.72
N PHE A 224 -10.45 -8.78 -11.62
CA PHE A 224 -10.36 -7.33 -11.48
C PHE A 224 -11.12 -6.87 -10.23
N GLU A 225 -12.38 -7.29 -10.08
CA GLU A 225 -13.19 -6.93 -8.91
C GLU A 225 -12.67 -7.58 -7.61
N TYR A 226 -12.20 -8.83 -7.67
CA TYR A 226 -11.56 -9.49 -6.54
C TYR A 226 -10.33 -8.69 -6.06
N ARG A 227 -9.48 -8.24 -6.97
CA ARG A 227 -8.32 -7.39 -6.66
C ARG A 227 -8.75 -6.11 -5.94
N ASN A 228 -9.77 -5.42 -6.44
CA ASN A 228 -10.29 -4.19 -5.84
C ASN A 228 -10.74 -4.45 -4.39
N ARG A 229 -11.57 -5.46 -4.17
CA ARG A 229 -12.08 -5.82 -2.84
C ARG A 229 -10.98 -6.26 -1.89
N MET A 230 -10.04 -7.09 -2.36
CA MET A 230 -8.90 -7.53 -1.56
C MET A 230 -8.02 -6.36 -1.15
N MET A 231 -7.68 -5.46 -2.07
CA MET A 231 -6.84 -4.31 -1.78
C MET A 231 -7.54 -3.30 -0.88
N ALA A 232 -8.86 -3.09 -1.03
CA ALA A 232 -9.68 -2.29 -0.12
C ALA A 232 -9.80 -2.91 1.28
N LEU A 233 -9.78 -4.24 1.39
CA LEU A 233 -9.69 -4.94 2.68
C LEU A 233 -8.33 -4.73 3.33
N LEU A 234 -7.23 -4.97 2.60
CA LEU A 234 -5.86 -4.84 3.10
C LEU A 234 -5.47 -3.38 3.41
N SER A 235 -6.20 -2.38 2.88
CA SER A 235 -5.98 -0.98 3.25
C SER A 235 -6.42 -0.66 4.68
N GLN A 236 -7.31 -1.46 5.28
CA GLN A 236 -7.66 -1.32 6.69
C GLN A 236 -6.44 -1.68 7.56
N PRO A 237 -6.06 -0.87 8.56
CA PRO A 237 -4.98 -1.21 9.46
C PRO A 237 -5.26 -2.52 10.20
N ALA A 238 -4.28 -3.42 10.22
CA ALA A 238 -4.37 -4.61 11.07
C ALA A 238 -4.35 -4.20 12.55
N THR A 239 -5.26 -4.76 13.34
CA THR A 239 -5.40 -4.40 14.77
C THR A 239 -4.87 -5.51 15.66
N ARG A 240 -4.40 -5.15 16.87
CA ARG A 240 -4.01 -6.11 17.90
C ARG A 240 -5.09 -7.16 18.17
N ARG A 241 -6.35 -6.74 18.22
CA ARG A 241 -7.53 -7.62 18.37
C ARG A 241 -7.63 -8.64 17.24
N ASN A 242 -7.49 -8.20 16.00
CA ASN A 242 -7.58 -9.08 14.85
C ASN A 242 -6.39 -10.02 14.76
N HIS A 243 -5.17 -9.54 15.04
CA HIS A 243 -3.99 -10.39 15.15
C HIS A 243 -4.16 -11.47 16.21
N THR A 244 -4.67 -11.12 17.41
CA THR A 244 -4.95 -12.09 18.48
C THR A 244 -5.90 -13.19 17.99
N ASN A 245 -6.97 -12.83 17.30
CA ASN A 245 -7.89 -13.81 16.71
C ASN A 245 -7.19 -14.74 15.70
N VAL A 246 -6.35 -14.19 14.83
CA VAL A 246 -5.57 -14.99 13.86
C VAL A 246 -4.59 -15.93 14.55
N LEU A 247 -3.89 -15.47 15.59
CA LEU A 247 -2.95 -16.28 16.36
C LEU A 247 -3.65 -17.43 17.07
N MET A 248 -4.83 -17.19 17.65
CA MET A 248 -5.65 -18.24 18.26
C MET A 248 -6.14 -19.27 17.24
N HIS A 249 -6.53 -18.83 16.06
CA HIS A 249 -6.84 -19.74 14.96
C HIS A 249 -5.64 -20.60 14.55
N ALA A 250 -4.46 -20.00 14.40
CA ALA A 250 -3.23 -20.71 14.05
C ALA A 250 -2.84 -21.73 15.13
N GLN A 251 -2.95 -21.36 16.42
CA GLN A 251 -2.71 -22.26 17.54
C GLN A 251 -3.59 -23.52 17.48
N GLY A 252 -4.83 -23.37 17.04
CA GLY A 252 -5.78 -24.49 16.94
C GLY A 252 -5.30 -25.65 16.06
N TYR A 253 -4.47 -25.39 15.06
CA TYR A 253 -3.89 -26.41 14.17
C TYR A 253 -2.93 -27.35 14.89
N PHE A 254 -2.33 -26.92 16.01
CA PHE A 254 -1.37 -27.71 16.78
C PHE A 254 -1.98 -28.44 17.96
N ARG A 255 -3.31 -28.40 18.14
CA ARG A 255 -3.99 -28.98 19.32
C ARG A 255 -3.64 -30.44 19.58
N ARG A 256 -3.42 -31.24 18.53
CA ARG A 256 -3.13 -32.67 18.63
C ARG A 256 -1.64 -32.99 18.73
N GLN A 257 -0.78 -32.09 18.30
CA GLN A 257 0.68 -32.29 18.21
C GLN A 257 1.38 -31.81 19.48
N LEU A 258 0.88 -30.72 20.10
CA LEU A 258 1.53 -30.14 21.28
C LEU A 258 1.05 -30.80 22.59
N SER A 259 1.99 -30.98 23.50
CA SER A 259 1.70 -31.36 24.91
C SER A 259 0.88 -30.28 25.61
N SER A 260 0.28 -30.61 26.76
CA SER A 260 -0.50 -29.62 27.54
C SER A 260 0.34 -28.41 27.98
N PRO A 261 1.57 -28.56 28.50
CA PRO A 261 2.44 -27.43 28.81
C PRO A 261 2.76 -26.55 27.62
N GLN A 262 3.08 -27.12 26.46
CA GLN A 262 3.37 -26.37 25.24
C GLN A 262 2.16 -25.55 24.74
N ARG A 263 0.94 -26.14 24.80
CA ARG A 263 -0.28 -25.41 24.46
C ARG A 263 -0.54 -24.23 25.41
N GLN A 264 -0.29 -24.44 26.70
CA GLN A 264 -0.44 -23.40 27.71
C GLN A 264 0.56 -22.28 27.48
N GLU A 265 1.84 -22.58 27.28
CA GLU A 265 2.89 -21.61 26.98
C GLU A 265 2.55 -20.73 25.76
N LEU A 266 2.11 -21.37 24.66
CA LEU A 266 1.70 -20.64 23.46
C LEU A 266 0.47 -19.75 23.71
N ALA A 267 -0.52 -20.25 24.48
CA ALA A 267 -1.71 -19.48 24.83
C ALA A 267 -1.37 -18.27 25.71
N GLU A 268 -0.48 -18.45 26.69
CA GLU A 268 0.01 -17.35 27.54
C GLU A 268 0.78 -16.31 26.71
N LEU A 269 1.61 -16.75 25.77
CA LEU A 269 2.34 -15.83 24.89
C LEU A 269 1.41 -15.01 24.00
N ILE A 270 0.35 -15.62 23.45
CA ILE A 270 -0.68 -14.93 22.70
C ILE A 270 -1.45 -13.94 23.59
N ASP A 271 -1.74 -14.32 24.84
CA ASP A 271 -2.43 -13.42 25.77
C ASP A 271 -1.55 -12.23 26.17
N ARG A 272 -0.25 -12.45 26.40
CA ARG A 272 0.71 -11.36 26.67
C ARG A 272 0.82 -10.39 25.50
N TYR A 273 0.74 -10.89 24.24
CA TYR A 273 0.60 -10.03 23.08
C TYR A 273 -0.74 -9.26 23.11
N ARG A 274 -1.86 -9.93 23.37
CA ARG A 274 -3.19 -9.30 23.47
C ARG A 274 -3.21 -8.17 24.49
N CYS A 275 -2.55 -8.36 25.62
CA CYS A 275 -2.43 -7.36 26.70
C CYS A 275 -1.36 -6.28 26.43
N GLY A 276 -0.61 -6.34 25.33
CA GLY A 276 0.41 -5.35 24.99
C GLY A 276 1.76 -5.55 25.69
N VAL A 277 1.93 -6.65 26.41
CA VAL A 277 3.17 -6.98 27.17
C VAL A 277 4.26 -7.53 26.25
N GLN A 278 3.88 -8.17 25.14
CA GLN A 278 4.80 -8.72 24.15
C GLN A 278 4.49 -8.19 22.75
N PRO A 279 5.50 -8.05 21.87
CA PRO A 279 5.31 -7.68 20.47
C PRO A 279 4.69 -8.83 19.68
N LEU A 280 4.06 -8.51 18.53
CA LEU A 280 3.45 -9.48 17.62
C LEU A 280 4.43 -10.57 17.16
N LEU A 281 5.68 -10.23 16.99
CA LEU A 281 6.71 -11.15 16.50
C LEU A 281 6.96 -12.33 17.47
N ALA A 282 6.75 -12.15 18.77
CA ALA A 282 6.95 -13.21 19.78
C ALA A 282 6.05 -14.44 19.53
N PRO A 283 4.71 -14.34 19.50
CA PRO A 283 3.85 -15.48 19.20
C PRO A 283 3.98 -15.96 17.75
N ILE A 284 4.29 -15.10 16.76
CA ILE A 284 4.58 -15.51 15.39
C ILE A 284 5.80 -16.44 15.35
N THR A 285 6.89 -16.08 16.03
CA THR A 285 8.12 -16.89 16.05
C THR A 285 7.87 -18.27 16.69
N MET A 286 7.12 -18.33 17.79
CA MET A 286 6.75 -19.59 18.43
C MET A 286 5.88 -20.46 17.48
N LEU A 287 4.91 -19.87 16.81
CA LEU A 287 4.09 -20.57 15.81
C LEU A 287 4.93 -21.08 14.63
N LYS A 288 5.86 -20.27 14.11
CA LYS A 288 6.80 -20.69 13.03
C LYS A 288 7.70 -21.84 13.51
N HIS A 289 8.14 -21.83 14.76
CA HIS A 289 8.88 -22.95 15.35
C HIS A 289 8.05 -24.23 15.35
N TYR A 290 6.80 -24.19 15.81
CA TYR A 290 5.92 -25.38 15.79
C TYR A 290 5.56 -25.79 14.35
N MET A 291 5.42 -24.84 13.40
CA MET A 291 5.22 -25.17 11.98
C MET A 291 6.40 -25.92 11.36
N SER A 292 7.63 -25.66 11.83
CA SER A 292 8.82 -26.41 11.35
C SER A 292 8.87 -27.82 11.90
N GLN A 293 8.40 -28.05 13.13
CA GLN A 293 8.33 -29.38 13.76
C GLN A 293 7.13 -30.20 13.28
N TYR A 294 6.00 -29.56 13.07
CA TYR A 294 4.72 -30.18 12.70
C TYR A 294 4.12 -29.49 11.47
N PRO A 295 4.70 -29.72 10.28
CA PRO A 295 4.25 -29.05 9.05
C PRO A 295 2.77 -29.34 8.74
N HIS A 296 1.98 -28.30 8.57
CA HIS A 296 0.60 -28.40 8.11
C HIS A 296 0.49 -27.73 6.73
N PRO A 297 0.11 -28.44 5.64
CA PRO A 297 0.19 -27.96 4.26
C PRO A 297 -0.53 -26.64 4.01
N TRP A 298 -1.65 -26.40 4.67
CA TRP A 298 -2.39 -25.15 4.55
C TRP A 298 -1.75 -24.02 5.35
N LEU A 299 -1.32 -24.29 6.61
CA LEU A 299 -0.81 -23.27 7.51
C LEU A 299 0.55 -22.74 7.05
N THR A 300 1.42 -23.60 6.56
CA THR A 300 2.76 -23.26 6.05
C THR A 300 2.72 -22.35 4.81
N GLN A 301 1.61 -22.35 4.08
CA GLN A 301 1.44 -21.48 2.90
C GLN A 301 0.87 -20.10 3.24
N GLN A 302 0.46 -19.86 4.50
CA GLN A 302 -0.19 -18.60 4.87
C GLN A 302 0.76 -17.41 4.83
N ARG A 303 0.43 -16.42 4.01
CA ARG A 303 1.19 -15.16 3.87
C ARG A 303 1.22 -14.31 5.14
N TYR A 304 0.37 -14.60 6.10
CA TYR A 304 0.36 -13.95 7.41
C TYR A 304 1.71 -14.07 8.15
N PHE A 305 2.39 -15.20 8.02
CA PHE A 305 3.66 -15.45 8.69
C PHE A 305 4.83 -14.75 7.99
N ASP A 306 4.78 -14.64 6.66
CA ASP A 306 5.82 -14.04 5.82
C ASP A 306 5.18 -13.17 4.72
N PRO A 307 4.56 -12.02 5.09
CA PRO A 307 3.83 -11.17 4.12
C PRO A 307 4.77 -10.34 3.22
N TYR A 308 6.03 -10.17 3.62
CA TYR A 308 7.07 -9.41 2.93
C TYR A 308 8.45 -9.94 3.35
N PRO A 309 9.56 -9.55 2.66
CA PRO A 309 10.92 -9.97 3.02
C PRO A 309 11.28 -9.58 4.46
N GLU A 310 11.74 -10.54 5.26
CA GLU A 310 12.10 -10.35 6.68
C GLU A 310 13.20 -9.30 6.85
N ALA A 311 14.12 -9.18 5.87
CA ALA A 311 15.20 -8.19 5.89
C ALA A 311 14.71 -6.72 5.97
N LEU A 312 13.44 -6.44 5.66
CA LEU A 312 12.84 -5.11 5.86
C LEU A 312 12.53 -4.78 7.33
N ARG A 313 12.57 -5.74 8.23
CA ARG A 313 12.44 -5.58 9.70
C ARG A 313 11.19 -4.82 10.16
N LEU A 314 10.08 -4.92 9.45
CA LEU A 314 8.90 -4.06 9.66
C LEU A 314 8.11 -4.40 10.93
N ARG A 315 8.22 -5.63 11.47
CA ARG A 315 7.52 -6.08 12.69
C ARG A 315 8.37 -6.02 13.97
N TYR A 316 9.56 -5.45 13.92
CA TYR A 316 10.50 -5.50 15.03
C TYR A 316 10.17 -4.55 16.20
N GLY A 317 9.29 -3.60 16.01
CA GLY A 317 8.92 -2.58 17.00
C GLY A 317 7.42 -2.44 17.26
N GLN A 318 6.62 -3.43 16.91
CA GLN A 318 5.14 -3.37 17.06
C GLN A 318 4.65 -4.23 18.22
#